data_3f38436fadf0ad0b3a771ba8209b85d0
#
_entry.id   3f38436fadf0ad0b3a771ba8209b85d0
#
_cell.length_a   1.000
_cell.length_b   1.000
_cell.length_c   1.000
_cell.angle_alpha   90.00
_cell.angle_beta   90.00
_cell.angle_gamma   90.00
#
_symmetry.space_group_name_H-M   'P 1'
#
loop_
_entity.id
_entity.type
_entity.pdbx_description
1 polymer ?
#
loop_
_entity_poly.entity_id
_entity_poly.type
_entity_poly.pdbx_seq_one_letter_code
_entity_poly.pdbx_strand_id
1 'polypeptide(L)'
;MSKELTEANAGLRKELAERKLTELALHQEKEEQRVLIRKLEDVHSQLLQSEKMASIGQLAAGVAHEINNPIGYVYSNLGTLEKYVQDAFSMIELYEQAESAIAEPEVRSRLQQARKKLDIEFLKADLRALMVESKDGITRVKKIVQNLKDFSHADDSDEWSLSDLRNGLESTLSIVNNEIKYKAEVVKEYARIPEVECLPSQLNQVFMNLLVNAAHAIKEHGTITIRTGVEGSEVWVDIADTGQGIPPENMQKIFDPFFTTKPVGKGTGLGLSLSYGIVQKHRGRMEVHSEVGKGSAFRVWLPVKHSQ
;
A
#
# COMPACT_ATOMS: atom_id res chain seq x y z
N MET A 1 -41.53 52.45 48.65
CA MET A 1 -41.51 52.12 47.19
C MET A 1 -40.15 52.29 46.49
N SER A 2 -39.46 53.46 46.61
CA SER A 2 -38.17 53.63 45.90
C SER A 2 -36.98 52.76 46.45
N LYS A 3 -36.92 52.51 47.74
CA LYS A 3 -35.82 51.71 48.36
C LYS A 3 -35.94 50.23 48.09
N GLU A 4 -37.08 49.64 48.18
CA GLU A 4 -37.42 48.25 47.84
C GLU A 4 -37.16 47.91 46.37
N LEU A 5 -37.46 48.84 45.44
CA LEU A 5 -37.19 48.67 44.02
C LEU A 5 -35.68 48.68 43.74
N THR A 6 -34.90 49.45 44.45
CA THR A 6 -33.44 49.54 44.35
C THR A 6 -32.76 48.28 44.87
N GLU A 7 -33.23 47.72 45.99
CA GLU A 7 -32.74 46.45 46.55
C GLU A 7 -33.09 45.25 45.66
N ALA A 8 -34.32 45.22 45.14
CA ALA A 8 -34.73 44.19 44.18
C ALA A 8 -33.89 44.22 42.88
N ASN A 9 -33.63 45.41 42.30
CA ASN A 9 -32.73 45.57 41.15
C ASN A 9 -31.30 45.17 41.40
N ALA A 10 -30.77 45.43 42.60
CA ALA A 10 -29.43 45.00 42.99
C ALA A 10 -29.36 43.46 43.09
N GLY A 11 -30.38 42.82 43.69
CA GLY A 11 -30.50 41.36 43.76
C GLY A 11 -30.57 40.71 42.36
N LEU A 12 -31.41 41.25 41.50
CA LEU A 12 -31.52 40.75 40.11
C LEU A 12 -30.21 40.88 39.31
N ARG A 13 -29.48 41.97 39.47
CA ARG A 13 -28.18 42.17 38.81
C ARG A 13 -27.16 41.19 39.31
N LYS A 14 -27.14 40.86 40.61
CA LYS A 14 -26.24 39.84 41.17
C LYS A 14 -26.58 38.46 40.63
N GLU A 15 -27.84 38.09 40.62
CA GLU A 15 -28.28 36.78 40.06
C GLU A 15 -27.97 36.66 38.58
N LEU A 16 -28.14 37.73 37.81
CA LEU A 16 -27.82 37.78 36.39
C LEU A 16 -26.30 37.66 36.13
N ALA A 17 -25.47 38.22 36.98
CA ALA A 17 -24.02 38.09 36.93
C ALA A 17 -23.56 36.66 37.28
N GLU A 18 -24.12 36.04 38.32
CA GLU A 18 -23.86 34.63 38.69
C GLU A 18 -24.29 33.65 37.58
N ARG A 19 -25.46 33.89 37.01
CA ARG A 19 -25.96 33.08 35.86
C ARG A 19 -25.06 33.17 34.64
N LYS A 20 -24.58 34.37 34.28
CA LYS A 20 -23.62 34.54 33.17
C LYS A 20 -22.30 33.82 33.41
N LEU A 21 -21.78 33.84 34.65
CA LEU A 21 -20.54 33.09 35.02
C LEU A 21 -20.76 31.57 34.87
N THR A 22 -21.91 31.07 35.32
CA THR A 22 -22.29 29.66 35.22
C THR A 22 -22.44 29.21 33.75
N GLU A 23 -23.04 30.05 32.91
CA GLU A 23 -23.16 29.79 31.47
C GLU A 23 -21.79 29.74 30.77
N LEU A 24 -20.87 30.65 31.11
CA LEU A 24 -19.53 30.65 30.57
C LEU A 24 -18.76 29.39 30.98
N ALA A 25 -18.84 29.02 32.27
CA ALA A 25 -18.20 27.80 32.76
C ALA A 25 -18.74 26.53 32.09
N LEU A 26 -20.07 26.44 31.92
CA LEU A 26 -20.73 25.33 31.23
C LEU A 26 -20.34 25.26 29.75
N HIS A 27 -20.19 26.43 29.12
CA HIS A 27 -19.78 26.47 27.71
C HIS A 27 -18.33 25.96 27.56
N GLN A 28 -17.45 26.37 28.47
CA GLN A 28 -16.05 25.92 28.48
C GLN A 28 -15.95 24.41 28.74
N GLU A 29 -16.69 23.89 29.72
CA GLU A 29 -16.75 22.46 30.00
C GLU A 29 -17.26 21.64 28.82
N LYS A 30 -18.28 22.13 28.11
CA LYS A 30 -18.78 21.48 26.87
C LYS A 30 -17.74 21.44 25.76
N GLU A 31 -16.95 22.49 25.57
CA GLU A 31 -15.90 22.48 24.56
C GLU A 31 -14.76 21.53 24.94
N GLU A 32 -14.37 21.48 26.21
CA GLU A 32 -13.40 20.50 26.71
C GLU A 32 -13.90 19.05 26.50
N GLN A 33 -15.15 18.77 26.83
CA GLN A 33 -15.78 17.48 26.58
C GLN A 33 -15.79 17.11 25.09
N ARG A 34 -16.11 18.05 24.19
CA ARG A 34 -16.07 17.81 22.74
C ARG A 34 -14.67 17.44 22.24
N VAL A 35 -13.64 18.11 22.73
CA VAL A 35 -12.26 17.80 22.38
C VAL A 35 -11.88 16.40 22.90
N LEU A 36 -12.30 16.07 24.11
CA LEU A 36 -12.04 14.75 24.70
C LEU A 36 -12.75 13.61 23.95
N ILE A 37 -14.01 13.82 23.57
CA ILE A 37 -14.78 12.86 22.77
C ILE A 37 -14.10 12.59 21.44
N ARG A 38 -13.68 13.64 20.70
CA ARG A 38 -12.93 13.46 19.44
C ARG A 38 -11.64 12.65 19.63
N LYS A 39 -10.86 12.98 20.66
CA LYS A 39 -9.65 12.20 20.97
C LYS A 39 -9.97 10.74 21.28
N LEU A 40 -11.06 10.48 21.96
CA LEU A 40 -11.50 9.14 22.32
C LEU A 40 -11.96 8.34 21.09
N GLU A 41 -12.67 8.98 20.18
CA GLU A 41 -13.08 8.42 18.88
C GLU A 41 -11.86 8.09 18.01
N ASP A 42 -10.85 8.98 17.96
CA ASP A 42 -9.61 8.75 17.24
C ASP A 42 -8.82 7.57 17.82
N VAL A 43 -8.65 7.52 19.14
CA VAL A 43 -7.96 6.41 19.82
C VAL A 43 -8.72 5.09 19.66
N HIS A 44 -10.06 5.12 19.74
CA HIS A 44 -10.89 3.92 19.54
C HIS A 44 -10.78 3.40 18.11
N SER A 45 -10.79 4.29 17.12
CA SER A 45 -10.54 3.94 15.71
C SER A 45 -9.18 3.29 15.52
N GLN A 46 -8.13 3.86 16.12
CA GLN A 46 -6.77 3.31 16.07
C GLN A 46 -6.68 1.93 16.73
N LEU A 47 -7.34 1.72 17.88
CA LEU A 47 -7.40 0.42 18.55
C LEU A 47 -8.08 -0.64 17.70
N LEU A 48 -9.24 -0.33 17.13
CA LEU A 48 -9.95 -1.27 16.23
C LEU A 48 -9.11 -1.61 15.00
N GLN A 49 -8.40 -0.64 14.43
CA GLN A 49 -7.49 -0.86 13.32
C GLN A 49 -6.32 -1.78 13.73
N SER A 50 -5.72 -1.52 14.89
CA SER A 50 -4.62 -2.33 15.44
C SER A 50 -5.06 -3.77 15.72
N GLU A 51 -6.25 -3.97 16.30
CA GLU A 51 -6.80 -5.29 16.56
C GLU A 51 -7.08 -6.08 15.27
N LYS A 52 -7.65 -5.42 14.24
CA LYS A 52 -7.80 -6.01 12.90
C LYS A 52 -6.45 -6.41 12.31
N MET A 53 -5.42 -5.56 12.44
CA MET A 53 -4.07 -5.85 11.96
C MET A 53 -3.44 -7.04 12.68
N ALA A 54 -3.52 -7.11 13.99
CA ALA A 54 -3.01 -8.21 14.78
C ALA A 54 -3.69 -9.55 14.41
N SER A 55 -5.01 -9.54 14.25
CA SER A 55 -5.78 -10.73 13.85
C SER A 55 -5.39 -11.22 12.45
N ILE A 56 -5.22 -10.30 11.49
CA ILE A 56 -4.77 -10.64 10.13
C ILE A 56 -3.32 -11.14 10.16
N GLY A 57 -2.45 -10.54 10.96
CA GLY A 57 -1.05 -10.97 11.12
C GLY A 57 -0.93 -12.41 11.58
N GLN A 58 -1.65 -12.82 12.62
CA GLN A 58 -1.63 -14.18 13.13
C GLN A 58 -2.14 -15.23 12.12
N LEU A 59 -3.16 -14.89 11.35
CA LEU A 59 -3.70 -15.77 10.30
C LEU A 59 -2.79 -15.82 9.06
N ALA A 60 -2.13 -14.71 8.75
CA ALA A 60 -1.36 -14.54 7.53
C ALA A 60 -0.17 -15.50 7.42
N ALA A 61 0.55 -15.78 8.51
CA ALA A 61 1.70 -16.69 8.51
C ALA A 61 1.30 -18.12 8.13
N GLY A 62 0.26 -18.64 8.77
CA GLY A 62 -0.24 -20.00 8.51
C GLY A 62 -0.79 -20.15 7.09
N VAL A 63 -1.65 -19.21 6.70
CA VAL A 63 -2.28 -19.19 5.37
C VAL A 63 -1.24 -18.99 4.26
N ALA A 64 -0.25 -18.12 4.47
CA ALA A 64 0.81 -17.91 3.48
C ALA A 64 1.61 -19.19 3.22
N HIS A 65 1.93 -19.95 4.27
CA HIS A 65 2.64 -21.22 4.11
C HIS A 65 1.79 -22.27 3.37
N GLU A 66 0.51 -22.38 3.71
CA GLU A 66 -0.40 -23.33 3.08
C GLU A 66 -0.72 -22.98 1.62
N ILE A 67 -0.73 -21.70 1.25
CA ILE A 67 -0.94 -21.26 -0.14
C ILE A 67 0.37 -21.37 -0.95
N ASN A 68 1.54 -21.09 -0.38
CA ASN A 68 2.81 -21.16 -1.11
C ASN A 68 3.10 -22.57 -1.61
N ASN A 69 2.71 -23.62 -0.88
CA ASN A 69 2.96 -24.99 -1.26
C ASN A 69 2.27 -25.36 -2.60
N PRO A 70 0.92 -25.30 -2.73
CA PRO A 70 0.26 -25.62 -3.99
C PRO A 70 0.69 -24.69 -5.14
N ILE A 71 0.89 -23.41 -4.87
CA ILE A 71 1.40 -22.45 -5.86
C ILE A 71 2.80 -22.84 -6.36
N GLY A 72 3.68 -23.34 -5.50
CA GLY A 72 4.98 -23.86 -5.87
C GLY A 72 4.89 -25.03 -6.86
N TYR A 73 3.99 -25.98 -6.58
CA TYR A 73 3.77 -27.13 -7.47
C TYR A 73 3.18 -26.69 -8.83
N VAL A 74 2.17 -25.82 -8.84
CA VAL A 74 1.58 -25.33 -10.08
C VAL A 74 2.61 -24.58 -10.92
N TYR A 75 3.45 -23.73 -10.31
CA TYR A 75 4.51 -23.01 -11.01
C TYR A 75 5.54 -23.96 -11.64
N SER A 76 5.99 -24.97 -10.88
CA SER A 76 6.91 -26.00 -11.37
C SER A 76 6.32 -26.82 -12.51
N ASN A 77 5.04 -27.23 -12.39
CA ASN A 77 4.35 -28.00 -13.40
C ASN A 77 4.16 -27.21 -14.70
N LEU A 78 3.86 -25.90 -14.61
CA LEU A 78 3.80 -25.03 -15.79
C LEU A 78 5.15 -24.91 -16.49
N GLY A 79 6.26 -24.82 -15.75
CA GLY A 79 7.59 -24.83 -16.35
C GLY A 79 7.92 -26.13 -17.09
N THR A 80 7.49 -27.26 -16.53
CA THR A 80 7.66 -28.58 -17.16
C THR A 80 6.78 -28.72 -18.41
N LEU A 81 5.52 -28.26 -18.31
CA LEU A 81 4.58 -28.26 -19.43
C LEU A 81 5.07 -27.39 -20.60
N GLU A 82 5.61 -26.21 -20.31
CA GLU A 82 6.22 -25.34 -21.32
C GLU A 82 7.33 -26.05 -22.10
N LYS A 83 8.21 -26.78 -21.39
CA LYS A 83 9.26 -27.56 -22.02
C LYS A 83 8.68 -28.65 -22.92
N TYR A 84 7.69 -29.41 -22.44
CA TYR A 84 7.06 -30.46 -23.25
C TYR A 84 6.38 -29.91 -24.48
N VAL A 85 5.72 -28.76 -24.37
CA VAL A 85 5.09 -28.06 -25.51
C VAL A 85 6.17 -27.62 -26.51
N GLN A 86 7.28 -27.07 -26.05
CA GLN A 86 8.40 -26.70 -26.93
C GLN A 86 9.00 -27.91 -27.65
N ASP A 87 9.24 -29.01 -26.94
CA ASP A 87 9.77 -30.25 -27.51
C ASP A 87 8.82 -30.81 -28.58
N ALA A 88 7.50 -30.79 -28.31
CA ALA A 88 6.47 -31.22 -29.25
C ALA A 88 6.43 -30.31 -30.51
N PHE A 89 6.52 -28.99 -30.35
CA PHE A 89 6.56 -28.07 -31.48
C PHE A 89 7.83 -28.22 -32.31
N SER A 90 8.99 -28.44 -31.67
CA SER A 90 10.24 -28.74 -32.37
C SER A 90 10.12 -30.01 -33.24
N MET A 91 9.44 -31.03 -32.71
CA MET A 91 9.19 -32.26 -33.47
C MET A 91 8.24 -32.02 -34.65
N ILE A 92 7.19 -31.22 -34.45
CA ILE A 92 6.28 -30.82 -35.53
C ILE A 92 7.02 -30.06 -36.63
N GLU A 93 7.93 -29.15 -36.29
CA GLU A 93 8.77 -28.41 -37.23
C GLU A 93 9.68 -29.32 -38.05
N LEU A 94 10.26 -30.36 -37.44
CA LEU A 94 11.05 -31.36 -38.13
C LEU A 94 10.19 -32.16 -39.12
N TYR A 95 8.96 -32.54 -38.76
CA TYR A 95 8.02 -33.17 -39.66
C TYR A 95 7.61 -32.25 -40.83
N GLU A 96 7.40 -30.97 -40.56
CA GLU A 96 7.10 -29.97 -41.61
C GLU A 96 8.23 -29.84 -42.63
N GLN A 97 9.49 -29.83 -42.18
CA GLN A 97 10.66 -29.82 -43.06
C GLN A 97 10.78 -31.10 -43.91
N ALA A 98 10.41 -32.26 -43.34
CA ALA A 98 10.44 -33.54 -44.02
C ALA A 98 9.24 -33.75 -44.97
N GLU A 99 8.20 -32.92 -44.92
CA GLU A 99 6.97 -33.08 -45.72
C GLU A 99 7.24 -33.16 -47.23
N SER A 100 8.20 -32.39 -47.74
CA SER A 100 8.59 -32.40 -49.14
C SER A 100 9.22 -33.74 -49.60
N ALA A 101 9.81 -34.49 -48.67
CA ALA A 101 10.44 -35.78 -48.92
C ALA A 101 9.44 -36.97 -48.95
N ILE A 102 8.18 -36.73 -48.58
CA ILE A 102 7.13 -37.77 -48.61
C ILE A 102 6.78 -38.07 -50.05
N ALA A 103 7.11 -39.30 -50.51
CA ALA A 103 6.91 -39.73 -51.91
C ALA A 103 5.44 -39.97 -52.26
N GLU A 104 4.62 -40.35 -51.27
CA GLU A 104 3.22 -40.76 -51.46
C GLU A 104 2.27 -39.55 -51.48
N PRO A 105 1.61 -39.19 -52.59
CA PRO A 105 0.77 -37.99 -52.71
C PRO A 105 -0.42 -37.95 -51.77
N GLU A 106 -1.02 -39.12 -51.50
CA GLU A 106 -2.17 -39.22 -50.58
C GLU A 106 -1.79 -38.92 -49.15
N VAL A 107 -0.64 -39.41 -48.69
CA VAL A 107 -0.13 -39.14 -47.33
C VAL A 107 0.18 -37.67 -47.19
N ARG A 108 0.83 -37.04 -48.17
CA ARG A 108 1.12 -35.60 -48.18
C ARG A 108 -0.16 -34.75 -48.13
N SER A 109 -1.16 -35.12 -48.97
CA SER A 109 -2.45 -34.40 -48.96
C SER A 109 -3.18 -34.48 -47.62
N ARG A 110 -3.19 -35.65 -46.99
CA ARG A 110 -3.79 -35.85 -45.66
C ARG A 110 -3.08 -35.02 -44.56
N LEU A 111 -1.76 -34.93 -44.57
CA LEU A 111 -0.99 -34.11 -43.64
C LEU A 111 -1.30 -32.62 -43.81
N GLN A 112 -1.35 -32.13 -45.05
CA GLN A 112 -1.70 -30.75 -45.38
C GLN A 112 -3.11 -30.38 -44.93
N GLN A 113 -4.07 -31.26 -45.14
CA GLN A 113 -5.44 -31.08 -44.68
C GLN A 113 -5.54 -31.06 -43.14
N ALA A 114 -4.84 -31.98 -42.47
CA ALA A 114 -4.81 -32.03 -41.00
C ALA A 114 -4.18 -30.75 -40.42
N ARG A 115 -3.05 -30.30 -40.99
CA ARG A 115 -2.36 -29.05 -40.60
C ARG A 115 -3.27 -27.83 -40.73
N LYS A 116 -3.97 -27.73 -41.88
CA LYS A 116 -4.90 -26.63 -42.13
C LYS A 116 -6.13 -26.69 -41.22
N LYS A 117 -6.65 -27.88 -40.93
CA LYS A 117 -7.78 -28.07 -40.03
C LYS A 117 -7.46 -27.73 -38.58
N LEU A 118 -6.25 -28.06 -38.14
CA LEU A 118 -5.78 -27.82 -36.75
C LEU A 118 -5.25 -26.40 -36.53
N ASP A 119 -4.99 -25.66 -37.62
CA ASP A 119 -4.38 -24.31 -37.54
C ASP A 119 -3.16 -24.28 -36.59
N ILE A 120 -2.14 -25.05 -36.96
CA ILE A 120 -0.97 -25.27 -36.09
C ILE A 120 -0.27 -23.97 -35.68
N GLU A 121 -0.25 -22.98 -36.60
CA GLU A 121 0.36 -21.67 -36.31
C GLU A 121 -0.41 -20.91 -35.21
N PHE A 122 -1.75 -20.95 -35.31
CA PHE A 122 -2.60 -20.39 -34.25
C PHE A 122 -2.38 -21.11 -32.92
N LEU A 123 -2.39 -22.47 -32.93
CA LEU A 123 -2.15 -23.25 -31.72
C LEU A 123 -0.80 -22.96 -31.06
N LYS A 124 0.29 -22.80 -31.85
CA LYS A 124 1.62 -22.45 -31.37
C LYS A 124 1.58 -21.06 -30.66
N ALA A 125 0.95 -20.08 -31.27
CA ALA A 125 0.86 -18.73 -30.72
C ALA A 125 -0.01 -18.68 -29.46
N ASP A 126 -1.19 -19.32 -29.50
CA ASP A 126 -2.16 -19.34 -28.41
C ASP A 126 -1.62 -20.08 -27.17
N LEU A 127 -1.00 -21.26 -27.34
CA LEU A 127 -0.38 -21.99 -26.24
C LEU A 127 0.75 -21.19 -25.58
N ARG A 128 1.56 -20.48 -26.35
CA ARG A 128 2.59 -19.60 -25.78
C ARG A 128 1.96 -18.46 -24.96
N ALA A 129 0.92 -17.83 -25.48
CA ALA A 129 0.20 -16.78 -24.79
C ALA A 129 -0.42 -17.28 -23.48
N LEU A 130 -1.12 -18.41 -23.49
CA LEU A 130 -1.71 -19.05 -22.31
C LEU A 130 -0.67 -19.41 -21.25
N MET A 131 0.51 -19.90 -21.66
CA MET A 131 1.60 -20.22 -20.72
C MET A 131 2.14 -18.98 -20.04
N VAL A 132 2.38 -17.90 -20.79
CA VAL A 132 2.83 -16.60 -20.26
C VAL A 132 1.80 -16.05 -19.27
N GLU A 133 0.53 -15.98 -19.68
CA GLU A 133 -0.54 -15.45 -18.84
C GLU A 133 -0.72 -16.25 -17.54
N SER A 134 -0.63 -17.58 -17.62
CA SER A 134 -0.72 -18.45 -16.44
C SER A 134 0.45 -18.25 -15.49
N LYS A 135 1.68 -18.12 -15.99
CA LYS A 135 2.88 -17.83 -15.18
C LYS A 135 2.80 -16.46 -14.49
N ASP A 136 2.31 -15.45 -15.22
CA ASP A 136 2.12 -14.10 -14.68
C ASP A 136 1.07 -14.11 -13.55
N GLY A 137 -0.03 -14.85 -13.75
CA GLY A 137 -1.06 -15.04 -12.74
C GLY A 137 -0.51 -15.65 -11.44
N ILE A 138 0.28 -16.73 -11.57
CA ILE A 138 0.90 -17.41 -10.41
C ILE A 138 1.94 -16.53 -9.74
N THR A 139 2.76 -15.82 -10.51
CA THR A 139 3.77 -14.88 -9.98
C THR A 139 3.09 -13.78 -9.17
N ARG A 140 1.93 -13.33 -9.61
CA ARG A 140 1.11 -12.36 -8.89
C ARG A 140 0.60 -12.91 -7.56
N VAL A 141 0.08 -14.15 -7.54
CA VAL A 141 -0.36 -14.80 -6.30
C VAL A 141 0.80 -14.96 -5.34
N LYS A 142 1.99 -15.40 -5.81
CA LYS A 142 3.21 -15.46 -5.00
C LYS A 142 3.53 -14.12 -4.35
N LYS A 143 3.43 -13.02 -5.09
CA LYS A 143 3.71 -11.67 -4.57
C LYS A 143 2.68 -11.26 -3.49
N ILE A 144 1.40 -11.59 -3.68
CA ILE A 144 0.35 -11.32 -2.69
C ILE A 144 0.63 -12.10 -1.39
N VAL A 145 0.95 -13.38 -1.51
CA VAL A 145 1.23 -14.25 -0.37
C VAL A 145 2.52 -13.83 0.34
N GLN A 146 3.56 -13.40 -0.40
CA GLN A 146 4.77 -12.86 0.19
C GLN A 146 4.49 -11.59 0.97
N ASN A 147 3.75 -10.62 0.40
CA ASN A 147 3.35 -9.42 1.10
C ASN A 147 2.53 -9.72 2.38
N LEU A 148 1.69 -10.76 2.33
CA LEU A 148 0.92 -11.22 3.48
C LEU A 148 1.82 -11.85 4.55
N LYS A 149 2.85 -12.60 4.14
CA LYS A 149 3.86 -13.16 5.03
C LYS A 149 4.70 -12.08 5.68
N ASP A 150 5.17 -11.10 4.89
CA ASP A 150 5.95 -9.97 5.37
C ASP A 150 5.15 -9.13 6.38
N PHE A 151 3.84 -9.01 6.16
CA PHE A 151 2.91 -8.39 7.11
C PHE A 151 2.85 -9.15 8.45
N SER A 152 2.91 -10.49 8.42
CA SER A 152 2.87 -11.33 9.62
C SER A 152 4.20 -11.43 10.34
N HIS A 153 5.33 -11.35 9.62
CA HIS A 153 6.69 -11.55 10.14
C HIS A 153 7.43 -10.23 10.41
N ALA A 154 6.72 -9.13 10.53
CA ALA A 154 7.31 -7.84 10.95
C ALA A 154 8.02 -7.93 12.34
N ASP A 155 8.04 -9.11 12.97
CA ASP A 155 8.52 -9.28 14.34
C ASP A 155 9.88 -9.98 14.51
N ASP A 156 10.43 -10.74 13.55
CA ASP A 156 11.43 -11.74 13.94
C ASP A 156 12.90 -11.50 13.52
N SER A 157 13.26 -10.47 12.76
CA SER A 157 14.65 -10.35 12.25
C SER A 157 15.30 -8.97 12.28
N ASP A 158 14.59 -7.92 12.72
CA ASP A 158 15.12 -6.57 12.73
C ASP A 158 15.51 -6.13 14.15
N GLU A 159 16.74 -5.69 14.33
CA GLU A 159 17.18 -5.05 15.56
C GLU A 159 16.89 -3.54 15.50
N TRP A 160 16.36 -3.00 16.60
CA TRP A 160 16.21 -1.56 16.78
C TRP A 160 17.59 -0.89 16.73
N SER A 161 17.75 0.09 15.87
CA SER A 161 19.01 0.78 15.69
C SER A 161 18.80 2.26 15.39
N LEU A 162 19.76 3.10 15.76
CA LEU A 162 19.80 4.48 15.34
C LEU A 162 20.13 4.56 13.87
N SER A 163 19.25 5.18 13.10
CA SER A 163 19.37 5.23 11.64
C SER A 163 19.01 6.59 11.07
N ASP A 164 19.77 7.01 10.06
CA ASP A 164 19.45 8.20 9.26
C ASP A 164 18.37 7.84 8.23
N LEU A 165 17.15 8.36 8.42
CA LEU A 165 16.02 8.10 7.53
C LEU A 165 16.27 8.57 6.09
N ARG A 166 17.16 9.56 5.88
CA ARG A 166 17.50 10.03 4.54
C ARG A 166 18.23 8.95 3.74
N ASN A 167 19.14 8.21 4.40
CA ASN A 167 19.83 7.09 3.77
C ASN A 167 18.83 5.99 3.34
N GLY A 168 17.84 5.72 4.18
CA GLY A 168 16.75 4.79 3.85
C GLY A 168 15.92 5.27 2.66
N LEU A 169 15.55 6.55 2.63
CA LEU A 169 14.82 7.17 1.50
C LEU A 169 15.62 7.12 0.19
N GLU A 170 16.92 7.45 0.21
CA GLU A 170 17.77 7.40 -0.99
C GLU A 170 17.94 5.97 -1.52
N SER A 171 18.17 5.01 -0.62
CA SER A 171 18.24 3.59 -1.00
C SER A 171 16.94 3.12 -1.63
N THR A 172 15.81 3.49 -1.03
CA THR A 172 14.48 3.12 -1.52
C THR A 172 14.20 3.78 -2.88
N LEU A 173 14.52 5.06 -3.05
CA LEU A 173 14.39 5.77 -4.34
C LEU A 173 15.19 5.09 -5.44
N SER A 174 16.41 4.64 -5.15
CA SER A 174 17.25 3.91 -6.09
C SER A 174 16.57 2.62 -6.57
N ILE A 175 15.93 1.88 -5.66
CA ILE A 175 15.22 0.63 -5.97
C ILE A 175 13.98 0.89 -6.83
N VAL A 176 13.17 1.89 -6.49
CA VAL A 176 11.91 2.18 -7.19
C VAL A 176 12.07 3.11 -8.39
N ASN A 177 13.29 3.50 -8.74
CA ASN A 177 13.58 4.44 -9.83
C ASN A 177 12.94 4.01 -11.16
N ASN A 178 12.89 2.72 -11.45
CA ASN A 178 12.26 2.22 -12.69
C ASN A 178 10.76 2.47 -12.76
N GLU A 179 10.08 2.53 -11.61
CA GLU A 179 8.64 2.84 -11.54
C GLU A 179 8.37 4.35 -11.66
N ILE A 180 9.34 5.18 -11.28
CA ILE A 180 9.19 6.64 -11.17
C ILE A 180 9.69 7.37 -12.42
N LYS A 181 10.87 7.02 -12.95
CA LYS A 181 11.65 7.80 -13.95
C LYS A 181 10.91 8.18 -15.22
N TYR A 182 9.87 7.41 -15.60
CA TYR A 182 9.06 7.68 -16.80
C TYR A 182 7.75 8.42 -16.49
N LYS A 183 7.43 8.66 -15.20
CA LYS A 183 6.16 9.22 -14.75
C LYS A 183 6.29 10.49 -13.95
N ALA A 184 7.38 10.65 -13.22
CA ALA A 184 7.53 11.78 -12.30
C ALA A 184 8.96 12.26 -12.15
N GLU A 185 9.10 13.57 -11.96
CA GLU A 185 10.29 14.20 -11.42
C GLU A 185 10.28 14.07 -9.89
N VAL A 186 11.43 13.74 -9.29
CA VAL A 186 11.57 13.64 -7.83
C VAL A 186 12.24 14.91 -7.31
N VAL A 187 11.51 15.67 -6.50
CA VAL A 187 12.00 16.85 -5.80
C VAL A 187 12.30 16.48 -4.36
N LYS A 188 13.52 16.79 -3.89
CA LYS A 188 13.98 16.44 -2.54
C LYS A 188 14.19 17.71 -1.73
N GLU A 189 13.45 17.86 -0.65
CA GLU A 189 13.48 18.99 0.27
C GLU A 189 13.82 18.48 1.68
N TYR A 190 15.05 17.98 1.85
CA TYR A 190 15.48 17.37 3.11
C TYR A 190 15.94 18.43 4.12
N ALA A 191 15.26 18.53 5.23
CA ALA A 191 15.77 19.23 6.39
C ALA A 191 16.83 18.39 7.14
N ARG A 192 17.60 19.02 8.00
CA ARG A 192 18.50 18.32 8.92
C ARG A 192 17.66 17.68 10.04
N ILE A 193 17.63 16.35 10.07
CA ILE A 193 16.92 15.56 11.07
C ILE A 193 17.92 14.74 11.88
N PRO A 194 17.64 14.44 13.17
CA PRO A 194 18.44 13.49 13.95
C PRO A 194 18.27 12.06 13.43
N GLU A 195 19.19 11.18 13.84
CA GLU A 195 18.99 9.74 13.71
C GLU A 195 17.80 9.30 14.57
N VAL A 196 17.03 8.35 14.07
CA VAL A 196 15.82 7.82 14.69
C VAL A 196 16.06 6.38 15.11
N GLU A 197 15.68 6.04 16.33
CA GLU A 197 15.69 4.66 16.81
C GLU A 197 14.52 3.90 16.16
N CYS A 198 14.84 3.02 15.24
CA CYS A 198 13.84 2.36 14.40
C CYS A 198 14.29 0.97 13.92
N LEU A 199 13.41 0.30 13.20
CA LEU A 199 13.66 -0.91 12.43
C LEU A 199 13.84 -0.50 10.94
N PRO A 200 15.07 -0.33 10.44
CA PRO A 200 15.35 0.35 9.17
C PRO A 200 14.69 -0.33 7.96
N SER A 201 14.71 -1.66 7.91
CA SER A 201 14.10 -2.42 6.81
C SER A 201 12.59 -2.21 6.73
N GLN A 202 11.91 -2.14 7.89
CA GLN A 202 10.47 -1.89 7.95
C GLN A 202 10.12 -0.46 7.51
N LEU A 203 10.90 0.55 7.95
CA LEU A 203 10.67 1.92 7.47
C LEU A 203 10.97 2.08 5.98
N ASN A 204 12.00 1.41 5.46
CA ASN A 204 12.27 1.39 4.02
C ASN A 204 11.08 0.78 3.24
N GLN A 205 10.41 -0.22 3.79
CA GLN A 205 9.20 -0.79 3.21
C GLN A 205 8.04 0.22 3.21
N VAL A 206 7.87 1.01 4.27
CA VAL A 206 6.90 2.12 4.29
C VAL A 206 7.20 3.12 3.17
N PHE A 207 8.45 3.59 3.05
CA PHE A 207 8.85 4.54 2.02
C PHE A 207 8.66 3.97 0.61
N MET A 208 9.01 2.71 0.39
CA MET A 208 8.79 2.02 -0.88
C MET A 208 7.31 2.00 -1.27
N ASN A 209 6.44 1.61 -0.34
CA ASN A 209 4.99 1.56 -0.60
C ASN A 209 4.42 2.93 -0.93
N LEU A 210 4.82 3.98 -0.21
CA LEU A 210 4.36 5.35 -0.45
C LEU A 210 4.86 5.88 -1.80
N LEU A 211 6.15 5.69 -2.13
CA LEU A 211 6.75 6.12 -3.40
C LEU A 211 6.13 5.41 -4.62
N VAL A 212 5.92 4.11 -4.53
CA VAL A 212 5.26 3.33 -5.58
C VAL A 212 3.79 3.74 -5.74
N ASN A 213 3.10 4.05 -4.65
CA ASN A 213 1.74 4.56 -4.72
C ASN A 213 1.68 5.94 -5.35
N ALA A 214 2.59 6.85 -5.01
CA ALA A 214 2.73 8.16 -5.63
C ALA A 214 2.97 8.05 -7.15
N ALA A 215 3.92 7.19 -7.58
CA ALA A 215 4.17 6.93 -9.00
C ALA A 215 2.97 6.34 -9.75
N HIS A 216 2.18 5.50 -9.09
CA HIS A 216 0.96 4.93 -9.67
C HIS A 216 -0.22 5.92 -9.73
N ALA A 217 -0.27 6.91 -8.83
CA ALA A 217 -1.30 7.95 -8.85
C ALA A 217 -1.10 8.94 -10.01
N ILE A 218 0.14 9.09 -10.51
CA ILE A 218 0.48 9.94 -11.64
C ILE A 218 0.23 9.18 -12.94
N LYS A 219 -0.62 9.74 -13.81
CA LYS A 219 -1.04 9.09 -15.08
C LYS A 219 -0.02 9.29 -16.20
N GLU A 220 0.37 10.52 -16.46
CA GLU A 220 1.27 10.88 -17.56
C GLU A 220 2.60 11.39 -17.01
N HIS A 221 2.63 12.65 -16.62
CA HIS A 221 3.82 13.31 -16.05
C HIS A 221 3.42 14.10 -14.82
N GLY A 222 4.23 14.03 -13.75
CA GLY A 222 3.99 14.76 -12.52
C GLY A 222 5.24 14.90 -11.67
N THR A 223 5.04 15.26 -10.41
CA THR A 223 6.13 15.47 -9.44
C THR A 223 5.85 14.67 -8.19
N ILE A 224 6.90 14.04 -7.67
CA ILE A 224 6.91 13.45 -6.34
C ILE A 224 7.86 14.28 -5.48
N THR A 225 7.34 14.94 -4.45
CA THR A 225 8.13 15.74 -3.53
C THR A 225 8.32 15.01 -2.22
N ILE A 226 9.56 14.87 -1.78
CA ILE A 226 9.93 14.23 -0.53
C ILE A 226 10.49 15.29 0.41
N ARG A 227 9.85 15.44 1.57
CA ARG A 227 10.23 16.38 2.60
C ARG A 227 10.55 15.67 3.89
N THR A 228 11.49 16.19 4.65
CA THR A 228 11.76 15.74 6.01
C THR A 228 11.82 16.92 6.96
N GLY A 229 11.46 16.71 8.21
CA GLY A 229 11.54 17.75 9.22
C GLY A 229 11.46 17.22 10.62
N VAL A 230 11.56 18.13 11.60
CA VAL A 230 11.52 17.85 13.04
C VAL A 230 10.49 18.77 13.68
N GLU A 231 9.70 18.24 14.57
CA GLU A 231 8.81 19.01 15.42
C GLU A 231 8.81 18.43 16.84
N GLY A 232 9.32 19.21 17.80
CA GLY A 232 9.48 18.73 19.17
C GLY A 232 10.41 17.53 19.28
N SER A 233 9.90 16.41 19.75
CA SER A 233 10.63 15.13 19.87
C SER A 233 10.35 14.15 18.73
N GLU A 234 9.64 14.59 17.69
CA GLU A 234 9.26 13.76 16.55
C GLU A 234 9.96 14.22 15.27
N VAL A 235 10.29 13.26 14.42
CA VAL A 235 10.72 13.47 13.04
C VAL A 235 9.58 13.12 12.12
N TRP A 236 9.45 13.84 11.02
CA TRP A 236 8.46 13.50 10.01
C TRP A 236 9.10 13.37 8.63
N VAL A 237 8.53 12.46 7.83
CA VAL A 237 8.79 12.27 6.41
C VAL A 237 7.48 12.46 5.66
N ASP A 238 7.47 13.35 4.69
CA ASP A 238 6.32 13.69 3.85
C ASP A 238 6.61 13.31 2.39
N ILE A 239 5.75 12.51 1.80
CA ILE A 239 5.83 12.10 0.40
C ILE A 239 4.55 12.58 -0.28
N ALA A 240 4.71 13.59 -1.14
CA ALA A 240 3.61 14.22 -1.85
C ALA A 240 3.70 13.94 -3.36
N ASP A 241 2.58 13.63 -3.98
CA ASP A 241 2.44 13.44 -5.42
C ASP A 241 1.47 14.45 -6.04
N THR A 242 1.62 14.73 -7.32
CA THR A 242 0.71 15.55 -8.13
C THR A 242 -0.24 14.68 -8.96
N GLY A 243 -0.59 13.50 -8.44
CA GLY A 243 -1.41 12.53 -9.13
C GLY A 243 -2.92 12.81 -9.07
N GLN A 244 -3.71 11.77 -9.26
CA GLN A 244 -5.18 11.88 -9.34
C GLN A 244 -5.86 12.23 -8.00
N GLY A 245 -5.17 12.13 -6.86
CA GLY A 245 -5.75 12.31 -5.54
C GLY A 245 -6.66 11.16 -5.11
N ILE A 246 -7.19 11.27 -3.89
CA ILE A 246 -8.04 10.27 -3.25
C ILE A 246 -9.43 10.89 -3.00
N PRO A 247 -10.51 10.27 -3.47
CA PRO A 247 -11.86 10.72 -3.18
C PRO A 247 -12.17 10.70 -1.67
N PRO A 248 -12.92 11.68 -1.14
CA PRO A 248 -13.23 11.78 0.29
C PRO A 248 -13.89 10.51 0.88
N GLU A 249 -14.72 9.82 0.11
CA GLU A 249 -15.37 8.57 0.50
C GLU A 249 -14.41 7.40 0.71
N ASN A 250 -13.20 7.49 0.15
CA ASN A 250 -12.16 6.47 0.27
C ASN A 250 -11.16 6.77 1.40
N MET A 251 -11.08 8.01 1.89
CA MET A 251 -10.09 8.44 2.88
C MET A 251 -10.09 7.59 4.16
N GLN A 252 -11.25 7.14 4.61
CA GLN A 252 -11.37 6.28 5.79
C GLN A 252 -10.99 4.82 5.53
N LYS A 253 -10.99 4.39 4.24
CA LYS A 253 -10.77 3.01 3.84
C LYS A 253 -9.38 2.72 3.30
N ILE A 254 -8.58 3.75 2.99
CA ILE A 254 -7.26 3.56 2.36
C ILE A 254 -6.28 2.71 3.18
N PHE A 255 -6.50 2.63 4.49
CA PHE A 255 -5.71 1.78 5.41
C PHE A 255 -6.36 0.42 5.69
N ASP A 256 -7.55 0.15 5.14
CA ASP A 256 -8.17 -1.17 5.29
C ASP A 256 -7.41 -2.20 4.46
N PRO A 257 -7.10 -3.38 5.02
CA PRO A 257 -6.48 -4.45 4.25
C PRO A 257 -7.32 -4.84 3.04
N PHE A 258 -6.63 -5.10 1.93
CA PHE A 258 -7.21 -5.45 0.63
C PHE A 258 -8.02 -4.34 -0.07
N PHE A 259 -8.15 -3.15 0.53
CA PHE A 259 -8.79 -2.03 -0.15
C PHE A 259 -7.89 -1.50 -1.27
N THR A 260 -8.45 -1.43 -2.47
CA THR A 260 -7.77 -0.87 -3.65
C THR A 260 -8.77 -0.29 -4.64
N THR A 261 -8.40 0.85 -5.23
CA THR A 261 -9.12 1.46 -6.36
C THR A 261 -8.49 1.09 -7.71
N LYS A 262 -7.39 0.33 -7.70
CA LYS A 262 -6.70 -0.13 -8.91
C LYS A 262 -7.45 -1.30 -9.55
N PRO A 263 -7.39 -1.47 -10.89
CA PRO A 263 -7.98 -2.62 -11.57
C PRO A 263 -7.51 -3.95 -10.99
N VAL A 264 -8.35 -4.97 -11.09
CA VAL A 264 -8.05 -6.33 -10.63
C VAL A 264 -6.67 -6.76 -11.14
N GLY A 265 -5.81 -7.14 -10.19
CA GLY A 265 -4.46 -7.60 -10.49
C GLY A 265 -3.37 -6.52 -10.53
N LYS A 266 -3.69 -5.23 -10.46
CA LYS A 266 -2.69 -4.14 -10.40
C LYS A 266 -2.47 -3.56 -9.00
N GLY A 267 -3.30 -3.94 -8.03
CA GLY A 267 -3.16 -3.54 -6.64
C GLY A 267 -3.50 -4.70 -5.70
N THR A 268 -2.68 -4.92 -4.68
CA THR A 268 -2.94 -5.93 -3.63
C THR A 268 -3.85 -5.39 -2.52
N GLY A 269 -3.90 -4.06 -2.38
CA GLY A 269 -4.61 -3.40 -1.27
C GLY A 269 -3.93 -3.57 0.10
N LEU A 270 -2.70 -4.15 0.15
CA LEU A 270 -1.99 -4.40 1.40
C LEU A 270 -0.92 -3.36 1.73
N GLY A 271 -0.44 -2.59 0.75
CA GLY A 271 0.71 -1.70 0.94
C GLY A 271 0.48 -0.61 1.99
N LEU A 272 -0.64 0.11 1.94
CA LEU A 272 -0.93 1.18 2.91
C LEU A 272 -1.29 0.63 4.30
N SER A 273 -2.03 -0.48 4.37
CA SER A 273 -2.34 -1.14 5.64
C SER A 273 -1.08 -1.64 6.36
N LEU A 274 -0.16 -2.25 5.60
CA LEU A 274 1.14 -2.66 6.11
C LEU A 274 1.97 -1.45 6.59
N SER A 275 2.03 -0.38 5.78
CA SER A 275 2.74 0.85 6.16
C SER A 275 2.18 1.45 7.45
N TYR A 276 0.85 1.46 7.61
CA TYR A 276 0.21 1.92 8.83
C TYR A 276 0.60 1.06 10.04
N GLY A 277 0.57 -0.28 9.93
CA GLY A 277 0.98 -1.19 10.99
C GLY A 277 2.44 -1.00 11.41
N ILE A 278 3.35 -0.86 10.45
CA ILE A 278 4.77 -0.58 10.71
C ILE A 278 4.94 0.75 11.46
N VAL A 279 4.27 1.81 11.03
CA VAL A 279 4.35 3.13 11.68
C VAL A 279 3.81 3.06 13.11
N GLN A 280 2.69 2.35 13.35
CA GLN A 280 2.16 2.12 14.69
C GLN A 280 3.13 1.34 15.58
N LYS A 281 3.80 0.31 15.06
CA LYS A 281 4.84 -0.44 15.78
C LYS A 281 5.98 0.48 16.25
N HIS A 282 6.31 1.51 15.46
CA HIS A 282 7.27 2.54 15.81
C HIS A 282 6.71 3.64 16.73
N ARG A 283 5.48 3.48 17.25
CA ARG A 283 4.76 4.51 18.04
C ARG A 283 4.62 5.84 17.31
N GLY A 284 4.63 5.76 15.98
CA GLY A 284 4.42 6.88 15.09
C GLY A 284 2.96 7.05 14.71
N ARG A 285 2.70 8.03 13.85
CA ARG A 285 1.38 8.25 13.23
C ARG A 285 1.54 8.58 11.75
N MET A 286 0.49 8.34 10.99
CA MET A 286 0.43 8.66 9.57
C MET A 286 -0.71 9.62 9.30
N GLU A 287 -0.42 10.74 8.66
CA GLU A 287 -1.39 11.75 8.23
C GLU A 287 -1.49 11.74 6.71
N VAL A 288 -2.70 11.98 6.21
CA VAL A 288 -2.97 12.02 4.77
C VAL A 288 -3.74 13.26 4.42
N HIS A 289 -3.23 14.01 3.45
CA HIS A 289 -3.92 15.13 2.84
C HIS A 289 -4.06 14.85 1.34
N SER A 290 -5.27 14.88 0.82
CA SER A 290 -5.51 14.60 -0.59
C SER A 290 -6.67 15.40 -1.13
N GLU A 291 -6.50 15.84 -2.38
CA GLU A 291 -7.56 16.54 -3.14
C GLU A 291 -7.62 15.93 -4.55
N VAL A 292 -8.81 15.55 -4.97
CA VAL A 292 -9.02 14.93 -6.29
C VAL A 292 -8.54 15.87 -7.39
N GLY A 293 -7.68 15.36 -8.26
CA GLY A 293 -7.08 16.11 -9.37
C GLY A 293 -5.88 16.98 -9.01
N LYS A 294 -5.50 17.08 -7.72
CA LYS A 294 -4.31 17.83 -7.28
C LYS A 294 -3.21 16.93 -6.72
N GLY A 295 -3.56 15.73 -6.26
CA GLY A 295 -2.63 14.76 -5.72
C GLY A 295 -2.86 14.43 -4.25
N SER A 296 -1.88 13.73 -3.66
CA SER A 296 -1.93 13.30 -2.27
C SER A 296 -0.59 13.55 -1.58
N ALA A 297 -0.63 13.77 -0.28
CA ALA A 297 0.55 13.86 0.58
C ALA A 297 0.36 12.93 1.78
N PHE A 298 1.33 12.04 1.98
CA PHE A 298 1.38 11.12 3.11
C PHE A 298 2.53 11.54 4.02
N ARG A 299 2.21 11.89 5.27
CA ARG A 299 3.18 12.28 6.27
C ARG A 299 3.28 11.23 7.35
N VAL A 300 4.49 10.71 7.53
CA VAL A 300 4.84 9.74 8.56
C VAL A 300 5.57 10.45 9.68
N TRP A 301 5.03 10.38 10.88
CA TRP A 301 5.63 10.91 12.11
C TRP A 301 6.24 9.78 12.91
N LEU A 302 7.44 9.98 13.43
CA LEU A 302 8.19 8.99 14.20
C LEU A 302 8.82 9.66 15.42
N PRO A 303 8.74 9.09 16.61
CA PRO A 303 9.51 9.57 17.75
C PRO A 303 11.01 9.35 17.48
N VAL A 304 11.84 10.32 17.89
CA VAL A 304 13.32 10.19 17.74
C VAL A 304 13.85 9.00 18.53
N LYS A 305 13.27 8.73 19.68
CA LYS A 305 13.64 7.58 20.54
C LYS A 305 12.42 6.69 20.75
N HIS A 306 12.63 5.41 20.61
CA HIS A 306 11.64 4.40 20.96
C HIS A 306 11.69 4.20 22.49
N SER A 307 11.09 5.14 23.26
CA SER A 307 10.99 4.98 24.72
C SER A 307 10.21 3.71 25.05
N GLN A 308 10.81 2.84 25.86
CA GLN A 308 10.17 1.63 26.41
C GLN A 308 8.93 1.95 27.24
#